data_83609bdb7c8bc4665a9c1b36fc9d8bf7
#
_entry.id   83609bdb7c8bc4665a9c1b36fc9d8bf7
#
_cell.length_a   1.000
_cell.length_b   1.000
_cell.length_c   1.000
_cell.angle_alpha   90.00
_cell.angle_beta   90.00
_cell.angle_gamma   90.00
#
_symmetry.space_group_name_H-M   'P 1'
#
loop_
_entity.id
_entity.type
_entity.pdbx_description
1 polymer ?
#
loop_
_entity_poly.entity_id
_entity_poly.type
_entity_poly.pdbx_seq_one_letter_code
_entity_poly.pdbx_strand_id
1 'polypeptide(L)'
;MGIPSVDLAQFLNGTAEEKQQFVNALGQAYEEIGFVAVKNPLIADDTISNLYQVVQDFFALRAEVKGKYEREELAGQRGYTSFGKEHAKDSNAGDLKEFWHFGQEVTDGDSIKSGYPANIHVTELPSFFEVGIQAYKDLENTGKHLLRAIALHLGLEENWFDAHIHNGNSILRPIHYPPITSEPKNAVRAGQHEDINLITLLIGASAEGLEVLNKQNEWVAVTALPDHIVVNVGDMLERLTNNKLKSTTHRVVNPPREKWSTPRFSIPFFLHPRMEMKLDCLPSCVPAGEEPAFAPIVAIDFLNERLAEIGLIK
;
A
#
# COMPACT_ATOMS: atom_id res chain seq x y z
N MET A 1 -15.18 6.43 15.82
CA MET A 1 -14.39 5.35 16.45
C MET A 1 -13.09 5.28 15.65
N GLY A 2 -11.93 5.47 16.29
CA GLY A 2 -10.64 5.40 15.57
C GLY A 2 -10.31 3.95 15.18
N ILE A 3 -9.38 3.76 14.25
CA ILE A 3 -8.85 2.43 13.95
C ILE A 3 -8.10 1.88 15.17
N PRO A 4 -8.10 0.53 15.42
CA PRO A 4 -7.33 -0.08 16.49
C PRO A 4 -5.83 0.22 16.38
N SER A 5 -5.10 0.18 17.49
CA SER A 5 -3.64 0.35 17.52
C SER A 5 -2.96 -0.86 18.14
N VAL A 6 -1.81 -1.26 17.56
CA VAL A 6 -0.95 -2.32 18.07
C VAL A 6 0.51 -1.84 18.09
N ASP A 7 1.33 -2.43 18.95
CA ASP A 7 2.77 -2.10 19.07
C ASP A 7 3.62 -3.25 18.57
N LEU A 8 4.31 -3.05 17.42
CA LEU A 8 5.14 -4.07 16.79
C LEU A 8 6.30 -4.53 17.70
N ALA A 9 6.75 -3.69 18.64
CA ALA A 9 7.79 -4.08 19.60
C ALA A 9 7.34 -5.25 20.50
N GLN A 10 6.06 -5.39 20.80
CA GLN A 10 5.53 -6.55 21.54
C GLN A 10 5.69 -7.86 20.76
N PHE A 11 5.52 -7.82 19.44
CA PHE A 11 5.73 -8.99 18.59
C PHE A 11 7.20 -9.37 18.47
N LEU A 12 8.09 -8.39 18.36
CA LEU A 12 9.52 -8.60 18.07
C LEU A 12 10.34 -8.92 19.34
N ASN A 13 10.06 -8.23 20.43
CA ASN A 13 10.91 -8.18 21.62
C ASN A 13 10.16 -8.52 22.92
N GLY A 14 8.84 -8.70 22.84
CA GLY A 14 8.00 -8.98 24.02
C GLY A 14 8.11 -10.44 24.49
N THR A 15 7.47 -10.70 25.61
CA THR A 15 7.25 -12.06 26.12
C THR A 15 6.36 -12.86 25.18
N ALA A 16 6.29 -14.18 25.35
CA ALA A 16 5.39 -15.02 24.57
C ALA A 16 3.92 -14.59 24.69
N GLU A 17 3.51 -14.10 25.87
CA GLU A 17 2.17 -13.59 26.11
C GLU A 17 1.91 -12.27 25.35
N GLU A 18 2.84 -11.30 25.40
CA GLU A 18 2.73 -10.04 24.66
C GLU A 18 2.71 -10.27 23.15
N LYS A 19 3.55 -11.20 22.66
CA LYS A 19 3.52 -11.63 21.25
C LYS A 19 2.15 -12.18 20.85
N GLN A 20 1.57 -13.06 21.68
CA GLN A 20 0.24 -13.62 21.42
C GLN A 20 -0.87 -12.56 21.48
N GLN A 21 -0.79 -11.61 22.42
CA GLN A 21 -1.72 -10.47 22.50
C GLN A 21 -1.66 -9.61 21.23
N PHE A 22 -0.44 -9.32 20.74
CA PHE A 22 -0.26 -8.61 19.47
C PHE A 22 -0.91 -9.35 18.31
N VAL A 23 -0.65 -10.66 18.15
CA VAL A 23 -1.21 -11.51 17.09
C VAL A 23 -2.75 -11.48 17.11
N ASN A 24 -3.34 -11.62 18.29
CA ASN A 24 -4.79 -11.59 18.46
C ASN A 24 -5.39 -10.22 18.13
N ALA A 25 -4.78 -9.14 18.62
CA ALA A 25 -5.25 -7.77 18.40
C ALA A 25 -5.16 -7.38 16.91
N LEU A 26 -4.07 -7.73 16.24
CA LEU A 26 -3.87 -7.49 14.80
C LEU A 26 -4.90 -8.27 13.98
N GLY A 27 -5.06 -9.56 14.27
CA GLY A 27 -6.00 -10.42 13.56
C GLY A 27 -7.44 -9.94 13.72
N GLN A 28 -7.87 -9.60 14.94
CA GLN A 28 -9.19 -9.06 15.21
C GLN A 28 -9.44 -7.73 14.46
N ALA A 29 -8.47 -6.81 14.46
CA ALA A 29 -8.59 -5.57 13.71
C ALA A 29 -8.83 -5.81 12.22
N TYR A 30 -8.13 -6.80 11.64
CA TYR A 30 -8.27 -7.13 10.22
C TYR A 30 -9.56 -7.90 9.89
N GLU A 31 -10.10 -8.70 10.80
CA GLU A 31 -11.41 -9.34 10.64
C GLU A 31 -12.57 -8.33 10.78
N GLU A 32 -12.40 -7.29 11.60
CA GLU A 32 -13.46 -6.32 11.89
C GLU A 32 -13.51 -5.16 10.92
N ILE A 33 -12.37 -4.49 10.66
CA ILE A 33 -12.31 -3.26 9.87
C ILE A 33 -11.25 -3.30 8.75
N GLY A 34 -10.35 -4.27 8.75
CA GLY A 34 -9.29 -4.35 7.74
C GLY A 34 -8.17 -3.32 7.88
N PHE A 35 -8.20 -2.48 8.91
CA PHE A 35 -7.24 -1.39 9.17
C PHE A 35 -6.72 -1.43 10.59
N VAL A 36 -5.44 -1.07 10.77
CA VAL A 36 -4.78 -0.96 12.06
C VAL A 36 -3.73 0.16 12.06
N ALA A 37 -3.54 0.84 13.19
CA ALA A 37 -2.40 1.72 13.42
C ALA A 37 -1.29 0.91 14.09
N VAL A 38 -0.08 0.92 13.52
CA VAL A 38 1.08 0.15 14.02
C VAL A 38 2.12 1.12 14.58
N LYS A 39 2.37 1.01 15.88
CA LYS A 39 3.43 1.71 16.59
C LYS A 39 4.77 1.00 16.43
N ASN A 40 5.86 1.73 16.52
CA ASN A 40 7.25 1.23 16.41
C ASN A 40 7.50 0.42 15.11
N PRO A 41 7.14 0.97 13.92
CA PRO A 41 7.52 0.33 12.66
C PRO A 41 9.04 0.31 12.52
N LEU A 42 9.56 -0.60 11.69
CA LEU A 42 11.01 -0.76 11.48
C LEU A 42 11.56 0.24 10.44
N ILE A 43 11.08 1.46 10.46
CA ILE A 43 11.60 2.59 9.68
C ILE A 43 11.90 3.75 10.63
N ALA A 44 13.11 4.28 10.55
CA ALA A 44 13.54 5.35 11.43
C ALA A 44 12.88 6.69 11.05
N ASP A 45 12.64 7.55 12.04
CA ASP A 45 12.08 8.90 11.83
C ASP A 45 12.92 9.75 10.87
N ASP A 46 14.25 9.63 10.94
CA ASP A 46 15.16 10.31 10.02
C ASP A 46 14.98 9.81 8.58
N THR A 47 14.75 8.49 8.37
CA THR A 47 14.45 7.93 7.06
C THR A 47 13.12 8.48 6.52
N ILE A 48 12.10 8.56 7.37
CA ILE A 48 10.81 9.14 7.00
C ILE A 48 10.96 10.62 6.62
N SER A 49 11.66 11.39 7.44
CA SER A 49 11.89 12.82 7.22
C SER A 49 12.65 13.09 5.93
N ASN A 50 13.74 12.34 5.67
CA ASN A 50 14.51 12.43 4.45
C ASN A 50 13.70 12.02 3.22
N LEU A 51 12.88 10.97 3.34
CA LEU A 51 12.00 10.52 2.25
C LEU A 51 11.00 11.63 1.87
N TYR A 52 10.33 12.24 2.85
CA TYR A 52 9.43 13.35 2.58
C TYR A 52 10.12 14.53 1.92
N GLN A 53 11.35 14.85 2.34
CA GLN A 53 12.12 15.96 1.74
C GLN A 53 12.43 15.67 0.27
N VAL A 54 13.01 14.52 -0.06
CA VAL A 54 13.37 14.20 -1.47
C VAL A 54 12.13 14.04 -2.36
N VAL A 55 11.01 13.57 -1.78
CA VAL A 55 9.71 13.48 -2.48
C VAL A 55 9.17 14.88 -2.81
N GLN A 56 9.23 15.82 -1.86
CA GLN A 56 8.83 17.21 -2.10
C GLN A 56 9.72 17.86 -3.15
N ASP A 57 11.04 17.65 -3.09
CA ASP A 57 12.00 18.17 -4.05
C ASP A 57 11.71 17.65 -5.47
N PHE A 58 11.38 16.36 -5.60
CA PHE A 58 11.01 15.78 -6.90
C PHE A 58 9.73 16.41 -7.46
N PHE A 59 8.67 16.48 -6.68
CA PHE A 59 7.40 17.04 -7.16
C PHE A 59 7.45 18.56 -7.38
N ALA A 60 8.41 19.26 -6.78
CA ALA A 60 8.69 20.68 -7.05
C ALA A 60 9.42 20.91 -8.39
N LEU A 61 9.98 19.88 -9.02
CA LEU A 61 10.56 20.01 -10.35
C LEU A 61 9.51 20.43 -11.38
N ARG A 62 9.95 21.16 -12.42
CA ARG A 62 9.08 21.58 -13.53
C ARG A 62 8.47 20.36 -14.23
N ALA A 63 7.26 20.51 -14.74
CA ALA A 63 6.51 19.43 -15.39
C ALA A 63 7.29 18.77 -16.53
N GLU A 64 8.02 19.55 -17.33
CA GLU A 64 8.84 19.04 -18.43
C GLU A 64 10.00 18.15 -17.94
N VAL A 65 10.53 18.44 -16.73
CA VAL A 65 11.58 17.62 -16.13
C VAL A 65 10.99 16.32 -15.60
N LYS A 66 9.89 16.39 -14.83
CA LYS A 66 9.20 15.18 -14.33
C LYS A 66 8.76 14.27 -15.47
N GLY A 67 8.21 14.83 -16.55
CA GLY A 67 7.76 14.11 -17.73
C GLY A 67 8.85 13.26 -18.42
N LYS A 68 10.14 13.59 -18.27
CA LYS A 68 11.24 12.76 -18.77
C LYS A 68 11.31 11.37 -18.12
N TYR A 69 10.72 11.24 -16.93
CA TYR A 69 10.73 10.01 -16.12
C TYR A 69 9.42 9.22 -16.22
N GLU A 70 8.49 9.67 -17.05
CA GLU A 70 7.29 8.92 -17.38
C GLU A 70 7.60 7.90 -18.48
N ARG A 71 7.17 6.63 -18.28
CA ARG A 71 7.41 5.50 -19.19
C ARG A 71 6.08 4.85 -19.52
N GLU A 72 5.53 5.19 -20.69
CA GLU A 72 4.25 4.62 -21.15
C GLU A 72 4.31 3.10 -21.30
N GLU A 73 5.47 2.58 -21.75
CA GLU A 73 5.72 1.15 -21.91
C GLU A 73 5.70 0.35 -20.60
N LEU A 74 5.86 1.03 -19.45
CA LEU A 74 5.79 0.41 -18.12
C LEU A 74 4.41 0.52 -17.47
N ALA A 75 3.42 1.12 -18.13
CA ALA A 75 2.06 1.28 -17.63
C ALA A 75 2.01 1.80 -16.16
N GLY A 76 2.90 2.74 -15.82
CA GLY A 76 3.01 3.31 -14.48
C GLY A 76 3.67 2.41 -13.42
N GLN A 77 4.21 1.23 -13.80
CA GLN A 77 4.82 0.30 -12.84
C GLN A 77 6.13 0.81 -12.23
N ARG A 78 6.81 1.76 -12.86
CA ARG A 78 8.03 2.42 -12.38
C ARG A 78 8.05 3.88 -12.83
N GLY A 79 8.73 4.72 -12.06
CA GLY A 79 8.94 6.12 -12.39
C GLY A 79 7.73 6.99 -12.17
N TYR A 80 7.62 8.07 -12.90
CA TYR A 80 6.62 9.11 -12.76
C TYR A 80 5.32 8.78 -13.51
N THR A 81 4.21 9.07 -12.89
CA THR A 81 2.88 9.12 -13.52
C THR A 81 2.29 10.51 -13.34
N SER A 82 1.97 11.16 -14.44
CA SER A 82 1.51 12.55 -14.46
C SER A 82 0.10 12.72 -13.95
N PHE A 83 -0.22 13.95 -13.53
CA PHE A 83 -1.48 14.36 -12.92
C PHE A 83 -2.71 13.94 -13.75
N GLY A 84 -3.70 13.34 -13.06
CA GLY A 84 -5.01 13.01 -13.64
C GLY A 84 -5.03 11.81 -14.58
N LYS A 85 -3.94 11.04 -14.70
CA LYS A 85 -3.91 9.81 -15.55
C LYS A 85 -4.62 8.62 -14.91
N GLU A 86 -4.51 8.44 -13.59
CA GLU A 86 -5.19 7.37 -12.87
C GLU A 86 -6.60 7.82 -12.46
N HIS A 87 -7.57 6.92 -12.51
CA HIS A 87 -8.93 7.16 -12.04
C HIS A 87 -9.45 5.92 -11.30
N ALA A 88 -10.41 6.11 -10.38
CA ALA A 88 -11.10 5.00 -9.74
C ALA A 88 -11.94 4.23 -10.76
N LYS A 89 -12.16 2.93 -10.54
CA LYS A 89 -12.85 1.97 -11.43
C LYS A 89 -14.15 2.52 -12.05
N ASP A 90 -14.95 3.21 -11.26
CA ASP A 90 -16.27 3.72 -11.69
C ASP A 90 -16.27 5.24 -11.94
N SER A 91 -15.11 5.87 -12.16
CA SER A 91 -14.98 7.31 -12.36
C SER A 91 -14.44 7.64 -13.75
N ASN A 92 -15.10 8.57 -14.45
CA ASN A 92 -14.58 9.17 -15.68
C ASN A 92 -13.72 10.42 -15.41
N ALA A 93 -13.61 10.85 -14.15
CA ALA A 93 -12.75 11.96 -13.76
C ALA A 93 -11.43 11.41 -13.20
N GLY A 94 -10.30 11.91 -13.70
CA GLY A 94 -8.99 11.58 -13.16
C GLY A 94 -8.87 12.02 -11.69
N ASP A 95 -8.18 11.24 -10.88
CA ASP A 95 -7.84 11.60 -9.52
C ASP A 95 -6.92 12.84 -9.50
N LEU A 96 -7.08 13.69 -8.50
CA LEU A 96 -6.32 14.93 -8.36
C LEU A 96 -4.92 14.66 -7.79
N LYS A 97 -4.16 13.75 -8.41
CA LYS A 97 -2.84 13.30 -7.96
C LYS A 97 -1.87 13.07 -9.10
N GLU A 98 -0.60 13.16 -8.77
CA GLU A 98 0.55 12.63 -9.52
C GLU A 98 1.37 11.76 -8.57
N PHE A 99 2.15 10.81 -9.08
CA PHE A 99 2.91 9.91 -8.22
C PHE A 99 4.19 9.39 -8.85
N TRP A 100 5.04 8.78 -8.02
CA TRP A 100 6.24 8.05 -8.42
C TRP A 100 6.16 6.61 -7.91
N HIS A 101 6.74 5.66 -8.65
CA HIS A 101 6.90 4.28 -8.19
C HIS A 101 8.37 3.87 -8.08
N PHE A 102 8.75 3.44 -6.87
CA PHE A 102 9.92 2.59 -6.64
C PHE A 102 9.45 1.15 -6.57
N GLY A 103 10.12 0.24 -7.25
CA GLY A 103 9.81 -1.18 -7.20
C GLY A 103 10.97 -2.02 -6.68
N GLN A 104 10.75 -3.33 -6.65
CA GLN A 104 11.69 -4.32 -6.15
C GLN A 104 13.03 -4.25 -6.88
N GLU A 105 14.12 -4.19 -6.13
CA GLU A 105 15.48 -4.44 -6.58
C GLU A 105 15.79 -5.93 -6.38
N VAL A 106 15.67 -6.72 -7.44
CA VAL A 106 15.91 -8.16 -7.38
C VAL A 106 17.40 -8.47 -7.40
N THR A 107 17.87 -9.24 -6.44
CA THR A 107 19.26 -9.69 -6.37
C THR A 107 19.62 -10.60 -7.55
N ASP A 108 20.89 -10.63 -7.92
CA ASP A 108 21.37 -11.47 -9.02
C ASP A 108 21.17 -12.96 -8.71
N GLY A 109 20.79 -13.72 -9.75
CA GLY A 109 20.55 -15.16 -9.67
C GLY A 109 19.09 -15.57 -9.39
N ASP A 110 18.18 -14.66 -9.03
CA ASP A 110 16.77 -14.99 -8.96
C ASP A 110 16.14 -14.90 -10.36
N SER A 111 15.45 -15.98 -10.78
CA SER A 111 14.81 -16.08 -12.09
C SER A 111 13.71 -15.04 -12.33
N ILE A 112 13.10 -14.53 -11.25
CA ILE A 112 12.04 -13.50 -11.32
C ILE A 112 12.56 -12.14 -11.79
N LYS A 113 13.89 -11.91 -11.77
CA LYS A 113 14.52 -10.65 -12.18
C LYS A 113 14.11 -10.19 -13.57
N SER A 114 13.94 -11.12 -14.51
CA SER A 114 13.49 -10.80 -15.87
C SER A 114 12.03 -10.34 -15.97
N GLY A 115 11.23 -10.59 -14.94
CA GLY A 115 9.81 -10.21 -14.87
C GLY A 115 9.56 -8.82 -14.30
N TYR A 116 10.58 -8.17 -13.69
CA TYR A 116 10.42 -6.85 -13.09
C TYR A 116 11.14 -5.76 -13.89
N PRO A 117 10.48 -4.63 -14.18
CA PRO A 117 11.15 -3.48 -14.76
C PRO A 117 12.21 -2.92 -13.80
N ALA A 118 13.33 -2.43 -14.35
CA ALA A 118 14.32 -1.72 -13.56
C ALA A 118 13.77 -0.39 -13.01
N ASN A 119 14.24 0.00 -11.84
CA ASN A 119 13.94 1.32 -11.30
C ASN A 119 14.55 2.43 -12.16
N ILE A 120 13.90 3.58 -12.16
CA ILE A 120 14.32 4.78 -12.91
C ILE A 120 15.05 5.71 -11.93
N HIS A 121 16.17 6.27 -12.38
CA HIS A 121 16.98 7.21 -11.61
C HIS A 121 16.71 8.65 -12.08
N VAL A 122 16.52 9.58 -11.13
CA VAL A 122 16.32 11.00 -11.39
C VAL A 122 17.68 11.70 -11.40
N THR A 123 18.14 12.14 -12.56
CA THR A 123 19.48 12.73 -12.71
C THR A 123 19.63 14.08 -11.99
N GLU A 124 18.53 14.84 -11.88
CA GLU A 124 18.48 16.11 -11.18
C GLU A 124 18.51 15.96 -9.65
N LEU A 125 18.18 14.76 -9.13
CA LEU A 125 18.09 14.45 -7.69
C LEU A 125 18.71 13.07 -7.41
N PRO A 126 20.03 12.91 -7.40
CA PRO A 126 20.68 11.61 -7.25
C PRO A 126 20.29 10.87 -5.96
N SER A 127 20.10 11.56 -4.83
CA SER A 127 19.71 10.98 -3.56
C SER A 127 18.27 10.44 -3.52
N PHE A 128 17.42 10.84 -4.47
CA PHE A 128 16.00 10.44 -4.52
C PHE A 128 15.84 8.92 -4.58
N PHE A 129 16.62 8.26 -5.43
CA PHE A 129 16.60 6.80 -5.55
C PHE A 129 17.10 6.11 -4.28
N GLU A 130 18.25 6.52 -3.74
CA GLU A 130 18.87 5.87 -2.57
C GLU A 130 17.97 5.96 -1.34
N VAL A 131 17.41 7.15 -1.07
CA VAL A 131 16.48 7.36 0.06
C VAL A 131 15.18 6.58 -0.16
N GLY A 132 14.65 6.57 -1.38
CA GLY A 132 13.44 5.82 -1.72
C GLY A 132 13.61 4.32 -1.52
N ILE A 133 14.73 3.74 -1.97
CA ILE A 133 15.02 2.30 -1.82
C ILE A 133 15.32 1.93 -0.36
N GLN A 134 15.94 2.81 0.43
CA GLN A 134 16.12 2.54 1.86
C GLN A 134 14.76 2.45 2.55
N ALA A 135 13.86 3.42 2.33
CA ALA A 135 12.51 3.39 2.89
C ALA A 135 11.69 2.18 2.41
N TYR A 136 11.84 1.79 1.14
CA TYR A 136 11.25 0.58 0.58
C TYR A 136 11.65 -0.65 1.40
N LYS A 137 12.95 -0.85 1.65
CA LYS A 137 13.48 -2.00 2.40
C LYS A 137 13.00 -2.01 3.85
N ASP A 138 12.96 -0.85 4.50
CA ASP A 138 12.50 -0.73 5.89
C ASP A 138 11.01 -1.07 6.03
N LEU A 139 10.18 -0.61 5.09
CA LEU A 139 8.76 -0.92 5.04
C LEU A 139 8.50 -2.39 4.65
N GLU A 140 9.26 -2.95 3.71
CA GLU A 140 9.20 -4.37 3.36
C GLU A 140 9.51 -5.25 4.58
N ASN A 141 10.57 -4.90 5.34
CA ASN A 141 10.91 -5.59 6.57
C ASN A 141 9.83 -5.45 7.64
N THR A 142 9.24 -4.26 7.80
CA THR A 142 8.08 -4.06 8.70
C THR A 142 6.90 -4.95 8.28
N GLY A 143 6.54 -4.92 7.02
CA GLY A 143 5.45 -5.72 6.46
C GLY A 143 5.67 -7.22 6.59
N LYS A 144 6.90 -7.69 6.43
CA LYS A 144 7.27 -9.09 6.68
C LYS A 144 6.90 -9.54 8.09
N HIS A 145 7.22 -8.74 9.12
CA HIS A 145 6.89 -9.10 10.50
C HIS A 145 5.37 -9.03 10.78
N LEU A 146 4.65 -8.11 10.15
CA LEU A 146 3.19 -8.07 10.23
C LEU A 146 2.57 -9.31 9.56
N LEU A 147 3.06 -9.73 8.40
CA LEU A 147 2.59 -10.96 7.73
C LEU A 147 2.92 -12.22 8.55
N ARG A 148 4.04 -12.25 9.28
CA ARG A 148 4.35 -13.34 10.23
C ARG A 148 3.32 -13.41 11.36
N ALA A 149 2.91 -12.27 11.91
CA ALA A 149 1.84 -12.22 12.92
C ALA A 149 0.49 -12.66 12.33
N ILE A 150 0.19 -12.26 11.09
CA ILE A 150 -1.01 -12.74 10.37
C ILE A 150 -0.94 -14.25 10.15
N ALA A 151 0.21 -14.82 9.78
CA ALA A 151 0.37 -16.27 9.64
C ALA A 151 0.00 -17.01 10.93
N LEU A 152 0.52 -16.58 12.08
CA LEU A 152 0.18 -17.14 13.38
C LEU A 152 -1.31 -17.01 13.71
N HIS A 153 -1.95 -15.88 13.40
CA HIS A 153 -3.40 -15.67 13.59
C HIS A 153 -4.25 -16.63 12.74
N LEU A 154 -3.75 -16.97 11.56
CA LEU A 154 -4.41 -17.92 10.64
C LEU A 154 -4.09 -19.39 10.96
N GLY A 155 -3.30 -19.66 12.02
CA GLY A 155 -2.87 -21.01 12.39
C GLY A 155 -1.82 -21.61 11.46
N LEU A 156 -1.06 -20.77 10.75
CA LEU A 156 0.05 -21.16 9.88
C LEU A 156 1.39 -21.06 10.63
N GLU A 157 2.44 -21.65 10.03
CA GLU A 157 3.81 -21.42 10.50
C GLU A 157 4.16 -19.92 10.41
N GLU A 158 4.88 -19.38 11.42
CA GLU A 158 5.20 -17.94 11.51
C GLU A 158 5.81 -17.39 10.23
N ASN A 159 6.70 -18.12 9.59
CA ASN A 159 7.41 -17.71 8.38
C ASN A 159 6.72 -18.10 7.06
N TRP A 160 5.46 -18.49 7.11
CA TRP A 160 4.75 -19.00 5.94
C TRP A 160 4.77 -18.03 4.75
N PHE A 161 4.62 -16.73 4.99
CA PHE A 161 4.65 -15.72 3.94
C PHE A 161 6.05 -15.40 3.42
N ASP A 162 7.12 -15.71 4.16
CA ASP A 162 8.48 -15.26 3.85
C ASP A 162 8.94 -15.62 2.43
N ALA A 163 8.72 -16.86 2.01
CA ALA A 163 9.06 -17.31 0.65
C ALA A 163 8.18 -16.67 -0.44
N HIS A 164 6.95 -16.33 -0.09
CA HIS A 164 6.00 -15.73 -1.02
C HIS A 164 6.23 -14.24 -1.26
N ILE A 165 6.85 -13.53 -0.30
CA ILE A 165 7.15 -12.10 -0.41
C ILE A 165 8.62 -11.80 -0.70
N HIS A 166 9.53 -12.79 -0.60
CA HIS A 166 10.94 -12.61 -0.96
C HIS A 166 11.06 -12.23 -2.44
N ASN A 167 11.64 -11.07 -2.75
CA ASN A 167 11.60 -10.49 -4.08
C ASN A 167 10.17 -10.36 -4.65
N GLY A 168 9.20 -10.00 -3.80
CA GLY A 168 7.82 -9.75 -4.20
C GLY A 168 7.68 -8.52 -5.10
N ASN A 169 6.59 -8.42 -5.86
CA ASN A 169 6.33 -7.29 -6.77
C ASN A 169 5.83 -6.04 -6.03
N SER A 170 6.42 -5.75 -4.88
CA SER A 170 6.05 -4.62 -4.02
C SER A 170 6.40 -3.27 -4.65
N ILE A 171 5.66 -2.24 -4.27
CA ILE A 171 5.82 -0.88 -4.79
C ILE A 171 5.74 0.12 -3.64
N LEU A 172 6.72 1.03 -3.55
CA LEU A 172 6.62 2.25 -2.75
C LEU A 172 6.15 3.38 -3.66
N ARG A 173 5.01 4.00 -3.30
CA ARG A 173 4.35 5.04 -4.11
C ARG A 173 4.29 6.39 -3.39
N PRO A 174 5.31 7.25 -3.49
CA PRO A 174 5.13 8.66 -3.16
C PRO A 174 4.07 9.32 -4.04
N ILE A 175 3.05 9.91 -3.40
CA ILE A 175 1.93 10.59 -4.06
C ILE A 175 1.94 12.05 -3.67
N HIS A 176 1.79 12.91 -4.66
CA HIS A 176 1.55 14.34 -4.50
C HIS A 176 0.14 14.70 -4.95
N TYR A 177 -0.60 15.33 -4.07
CA TYR A 177 -1.88 15.98 -4.36
C TYR A 177 -1.63 17.49 -4.39
N PRO A 178 -1.51 18.10 -5.56
CA PRO A 178 -1.21 19.53 -5.67
C PRO A 178 -2.33 20.40 -5.09
N PRO A 179 -2.06 21.69 -4.85
CA PRO A 179 -3.10 22.64 -4.47
C PRO A 179 -4.27 22.63 -5.46
N ILE A 180 -5.48 22.71 -4.93
CA ILE A 180 -6.71 22.82 -5.73
C ILE A 180 -6.90 24.28 -6.10
N THR A 181 -6.74 24.61 -7.38
CA THR A 181 -6.77 26.01 -7.88
C THR A 181 -8.11 26.42 -8.45
N SER A 182 -9.01 25.47 -8.69
CA SER A 182 -10.36 25.72 -9.21
C SER A 182 -11.35 24.70 -8.63
N GLU A 183 -12.65 24.96 -8.75
CA GLU A 183 -13.69 24.01 -8.30
C GLU A 183 -13.47 22.64 -8.94
N PRO A 184 -13.23 21.57 -8.14
CA PRO A 184 -12.85 20.25 -8.67
C PRO A 184 -14.03 19.50 -9.34
N LYS A 185 -15.22 20.07 -9.34
CA LYS A 185 -16.46 19.46 -9.84
C LYS A 185 -16.68 18.11 -9.13
N ASN A 186 -16.54 17.01 -9.86
CA ASN A 186 -16.72 15.65 -9.32
C ASN A 186 -15.38 14.93 -9.05
N ALA A 187 -14.24 15.57 -9.27
CA ALA A 187 -12.92 14.98 -9.02
C ALA A 187 -12.56 15.06 -7.53
N VAL A 188 -11.96 14.01 -7.01
CA VAL A 188 -11.45 13.92 -5.63
C VAL A 188 -9.96 13.63 -5.63
N ARG A 189 -9.30 13.76 -4.48
CA ARG A 189 -7.88 13.43 -4.33
C ARG A 189 -7.59 11.98 -4.68
N ALA A 190 -8.37 11.04 -4.15
CA ALA A 190 -8.41 9.64 -4.62
C ALA A 190 -9.84 9.11 -4.46
N GLY A 191 -10.42 8.57 -5.53
CA GLY A 191 -11.73 7.93 -5.52
C GLY A 191 -11.76 6.70 -4.61
N GLN A 192 -12.97 6.23 -4.28
CA GLN A 192 -13.11 5.02 -3.48
C GLN A 192 -12.53 3.80 -4.21
N HIS A 193 -11.74 3.00 -3.49
CA HIS A 193 -11.06 1.81 -4.02
C HIS A 193 -10.67 0.86 -2.88
N GLU A 194 -10.26 -0.32 -3.25
CA GLU A 194 -9.59 -1.31 -2.44
C GLU A 194 -8.17 -1.50 -2.97
N ASP A 195 -7.22 -1.87 -2.10
CA ASP A 195 -5.85 -2.13 -2.51
C ASP A 195 -5.70 -3.56 -3.03
N ILE A 196 -4.98 -3.75 -4.12
CA ILE A 196 -4.89 -5.03 -4.84
C ILE A 196 -3.96 -6.05 -4.13
N ASN A 197 -3.01 -5.58 -3.32
CA ASN A 197 -1.89 -6.30 -2.71
C ASN A 197 -2.28 -7.24 -1.53
N LEU A 198 -1.27 -7.73 -0.77
CA LEU A 198 -1.50 -8.42 0.51
C LEU A 198 -1.83 -7.42 1.62
N ILE A 199 -0.94 -6.46 1.89
CA ILE A 199 -1.12 -5.39 2.87
C ILE A 199 -0.49 -4.10 2.38
N THR A 200 -1.08 -2.96 2.71
CA THR A 200 -0.52 -1.63 2.46
C THR A 200 -0.02 -1.02 3.76
N LEU A 201 1.22 -0.53 3.76
CA LEU A 201 1.82 0.20 4.87
C LEU A 201 1.89 1.67 4.48
N LEU A 202 1.12 2.52 5.17
CA LEU A 202 1.05 3.95 4.89
C LEU A 202 1.81 4.72 5.96
N ILE A 203 2.92 5.34 5.56
CA ILE A 203 3.58 6.36 6.39
C ILE A 203 2.61 7.54 6.54
N GLY A 204 2.48 8.09 7.74
CA GLY A 204 1.54 9.16 8.05
C GLY A 204 1.53 10.25 6.98
N ALA A 205 0.35 10.54 6.44
CA ALA A 205 0.21 11.57 5.42
C ALA A 205 0.43 12.97 6.02
N SER A 206 0.95 13.89 5.19
CA SER A 206 1.19 15.29 5.61
C SER A 206 -0.09 16.08 5.93
N ALA A 207 -1.26 15.55 5.61
CA ALA A 207 -2.56 16.16 5.88
C ALA A 207 -3.68 15.10 5.94
N GLU A 208 -4.80 15.47 6.55
CA GLU A 208 -6.01 14.70 6.68
C GLU A 208 -6.66 14.33 5.31
N GLY A 209 -7.72 13.53 5.34
CA GLY A 209 -8.56 13.22 4.19
C GLY A 209 -8.75 11.74 3.89
N LEU A 210 -7.98 10.83 4.54
CA LEU A 210 -8.22 9.39 4.42
C LEU A 210 -9.50 9.02 5.18
N GLU A 211 -10.41 8.32 4.50
CA GLU A 211 -11.64 7.79 5.07
C GLU A 211 -11.80 6.32 4.66
N VAL A 212 -12.31 5.51 5.57
CA VAL A 212 -12.63 4.08 5.36
C VAL A 212 -14.14 3.87 5.48
N LEU A 213 -14.67 2.95 4.68
CA LEU A 213 -16.08 2.56 4.73
C LEU A 213 -16.27 1.46 5.77
N ASN A 214 -17.00 1.75 6.85
CA ASN A 214 -17.27 0.77 7.90
C ASN A 214 -18.38 -0.24 7.50
N LYS A 215 -18.61 -1.26 8.33
CA LYS A 215 -19.65 -2.28 8.11
C LYS A 215 -21.09 -1.72 8.10
N GLN A 216 -21.31 -0.50 8.59
CA GLN A 216 -22.56 0.21 8.58
C GLN A 216 -22.74 1.06 7.31
N ASN A 217 -21.83 0.97 6.34
CA ASN A 217 -21.74 1.83 5.15
C ASN A 217 -21.56 3.32 5.47
N GLU A 218 -20.84 3.64 6.55
CA GLU A 218 -20.51 5.00 6.94
C GLU A 218 -19.02 5.27 6.69
N TRP A 219 -18.70 6.47 6.18
CA TRP A 219 -17.33 6.91 6.01
C TRP A 219 -16.75 7.40 7.33
N VAL A 220 -15.67 6.77 7.78
CA VAL A 220 -14.97 7.07 9.03
C VAL A 220 -13.58 7.62 8.71
N ALA A 221 -13.28 8.82 9.21
CA ALA A 221 -11.96 9.42 9.03
C ALA A 221 -10.88 8.61 9.77
N VAL A 222 -9.78 8.32 9.07
CA VAL A 222 -8.58 7.73 9.64
C VAL A 222 -7.63 8.84 10.01
N THR A 223 -7.43 9.04 11.32
CA THR A 223 -6.46 9.99 11.83
C THR A 223 -5.14 9.26 12.06
N ALA A 224 -4.08 9.69 11.39
CA ALA A 224 -2.74 9.20 11.67
C ALA A 224 -2.34 9.60 13.09
N LEU A 225 -1.95 8.62 13.90
CA LEU A 225 -1.37 8.88 15.22
C LEU A 225 0.12 9.20 15.04
N PRO A 226 0.69 10.12 15.85
CA PRO A 226 2.13 10.28 15.90
C PRO A 226 2.83 8.93 16.17
N ASP A 227 3.99 8.72 15.59
CA ASP A 227 4.82 7.50 15.75
C ASP A 227 4.16 6.19 15.25
N HIS A 228 3.09 6.29 14.45
CA HIS A 228 2.41 5.14 13.88
C HIS A 228 2.39 5.21 12.35
N ILE A 229 2.42 4.02 11.74
CA ILE A 229 1.98 3.84 10.36
C ILE A 229 0.57 3.25 10.36
N VAL A 230 -0.20 3.53 9.30
CA VAL A 230 -1.50 2.89 9.09
C VAL A 230 -1.29 1.68 8.17
N VAL A 231 -1.83 0.53 8.55
CA VAL A 231 -1.70 -0.69 7.74
C VAL A 231 -3.07 -1.28 7.45
N ASN A 232 -3.33 -1.59 6.19
CA ASN A 232 -4.58 -2.22 5.76
C ASN A 232 -4.36 -3.49 4.93
N VAL A 233 -5.35 -4.36 4.99
CA VAL A 233 -5.48 -5.57 4.17
C VAL A 233 -5.82 -5.17 2.73
N GLY A 234 -5.27 -5.89 1.77
CA GLY A 234 -5.61 -5.78 0.35
C GLY A 234 -6.32 -7.03 -0.18
N ASP A 235 -6.83 -6.93 -1.41
CA ASP A 235 -7.68 -7.94 -2.06
C ASP A 235 -7.01 -9.32 -2.17
N MET A 236 -5.69 -9.36 -2.40
CA MET A 236 -4.97 -10.64 -2.47
C MET A 236 -5.01 -11.38 -1.13
N LEU A 237 -4.88 -10.66 0.00
CA LEU A 237 -4.95 -11.29 1.32
C LEU A 237 -6.38 -11.63 1.71
N GLU A 238 -7.37 -10.80 1.38
CA GLU A 238 -8.79 -11.12 1.57
C GLU A 238 -9.16 -12.40 0.84
N ARG A 239 -8.79 -12.48 -0.43
CA ARG A 239 -8.99 -13.65 -1.28
C ARG A 239 -8.32 -14.90 -0.70
N LEU A 240 -7.03 -14.81 -0.34
CA LEU A 240 -6.25 -15.89 0.24
C LEU A 240 -6.88 -16.42 1.54
N THR A 241 -7.48 -15.53 2.32
CA THR A 241 -8.13 -15.85 3.60
C THR A 241 -9.65 -16.11 3.47
N ASN A 242 -10.14 -16.33 2.25
CA ASN A 242 -11.55 -16.65 2.00
C ASN A 242 -12.52 -15.64 2.67
N ASN A 243 -12.23 -14.34 2.53
CA ASN A 243 -12.94 -13.22 3.16
C ASN A 243 -12.84 -13.17 4.71
N LYS A 244 -11.94 -13.91 5.34
CA LYS A 244 -11.76 -13.82 6.80
C LYS A 244 -11.12 -12.48 7.19
N LEU A 245 -10.07 -12.06 6.51
CA LEU A 245 -9.48 -10.73 6.65
C LEU A 245 -10.05 -9.80 5.58
N LYS A 246 -10.34 -8.54 5.93
CA LYS A 246 -11.14 -7.65 5.08
C LYS A 246 -10.29 -6.65 4.30
N SER A 247 -10.38 -6.69 2.97
CA SER A 247 -9.99 -5.57 2.13
C SER A 247 -11.10 -4.53 2.19
N THR A 248 -10.80 -3.37 2.76
CA THR A 248 -11.83 -2.37 3.08
C THR A 248 -11.74 -1.18 2.14
N THR A 249 -12.87 -0.86 1.52
CA THR A 249 -13.00 0.30 0.64
C THR A 249 -12.62 1.58 1.38
N HIS A 250 -11.74 2.37 0.78
CA HIS A 250 -11.29 3.64 1.33
C HIS A 250 -11.13 4.70 0.24
N ARG A 251 -11.00 5.97 0.65
CA ARG A 251 -10.87 7.12 -0.26
C ARG A 251 -10.06 8.24 0.35
N VAL A 252 -9.62 9.20 -0.48
CA VAL A 252 -9.02 10.46 0.00
C VAL A 252 -9.89 11.61 -0.50
N VAL A 253 -10.60 12.24 0.42
CA VAL A 253 -11.50 13.36 0.12
C VAL A 253 -10.75 14.67 -0.10
N ASN A 254 -11.37 15.61 -0.81
CA ASN A 254 -10.86 16.96 -0.93
C ASN A 254 -10.96 17.68 0.42
N PRO A 255 -9.96 18.49 0.79
CA PRO A 255 -10.01 19.25 2.03
C PRO A 255 -11.07 20.37 1.94
N PRO A 256 -11.48 20.95 3.07
CA PRO A 256 -12.29 22.17 3.08
C PRO A 256 -11.66 23.29 2.25
N ARG A 257 -12.47 24.19 1.71
CA ARG A 257 -12.04 25.20 0.74
C ARG A 257 -10.90 26.09 1.24
N GLU A 258 -10.86 26.42 2.51
CA GLU A 258 -9.81 27.19 3.16
C GLU A 258 -8.43 26.50 3.15
N LYS A 259 -8.39 25.16 2.94
CA LYS A 259 -7.17 24.36 2.85
C LYS A 259 -6.79 23.97 1.41
N TRP A 260 -7.49 24.46 0.39
CA TRP A 260 -7.22 24.10 -1.02
C TRP A 260 -5.81 24.49 -1.48
N SER A 261 -5.25 25.58 -0.96
CA SER A 261 -3.88 26.02 -1.26
C SER A 261 -2.78 25.13 -0.67
N THR A 262 -3.14 24.18 0.21
CA THR A 262 -2.20 23.28 0.88
C THR A 262 -2.04 21.99 0.08
N PRO A 263 -0.84 21.68 -0.43
CA PRO A 263 -0.58 20.38 -1.03
C PRO A 263 -0.62 19.28 0.03
N ARG A 264 -0.87 18.02 -0.42
CA ARG A 264 -0.80 16.85 0.44
C ARG A 264 0.19 15.86 -0.18
N PHE A 265 0.99 15.23 0.68
CA PHE A 265 1.85 14.11 0.31
C PHE A 265 1.40 12.87 1.07
N SER A 266 1.51 11.71 0.43
CA SER A 266 1.18 10.41 1.00
C SER A 266 2.13 9.36 0.44
N ILE A 267 2.60 8.44 1.26
CA ILE A 267 3.62 7.47 0.84
C ILE A 267 3.20 6.07 1.27
N PRO A 268 2.26 5.42 0.55
CA PRO A 268 1.93 4.02 0.74
C PRO A 268 3.03 3.10 0.18
N PHE A 269 3.26 2.00 0.87
CA PHE A 269 4.01 0.84 0.42
C PHE A 269 3.04 -0.32 0.22
N PHE A 270 2.88 -0.73 -1.02
CA PHE A 270 2.03 -1.85 -1.42
C PHE A 270 2.86 -3.13 -1.38
N LEU A 271 2.69 -3.94 -0.34
CA LEU A 271 3.40 -5.19 -0.19
C LEU A 271 2.69 -6.27 -1.01
N HIS A 272 3.29 -6.60 -2.14
CA HIS A 272 2.82 -7.65 -3.04
C HIS A 272 3.61 -8.94 -2.85
N PRO A 273 2.99 -10.09 -3.14
CA PRO A 273 3.72 -11.35 -3.23
C PRO A 273 4.55 -11.40 -4.53
N ARG A 274 5.32 -12.47 -4.67
CA ARG A 274 5.90 -12.88 -5.95
C ARG A 274 4.79 -13.11 -6.98
N MET A 275 5.10 -12.81 -8.25
CA MET A 275 4.13 -12.90 -9.36
C MET A 275 3.52 -14.30 -9.53
N GLU A 276 4.31 -15.36 -9.25
CA GLU A 276 3.90 -16.76 -9.37
C GLU A 276 3.17 -17.33 -8.16
N MET A 277 2.95 -16.54 -7.09
CA MET A 277 2.22 -17.01 -5.92
C MET A 277 0.78 -17.37 -6.31
N LYS A 278 0.33 -18.57 -5.90
CA LYS A 278 -1.07 -18.97 -6.00
C LYS A 278 -1.88 -18.28 -4.89
N LEU A 279 -2.99 -17.68 -5.27
CA LEU A 279 -3.95 -17.04 -4.36
C LEU A 279 -5.16 -17.95 -4.08
N ASP A 280 -4.93 -19.26 -3.98
CA ASP A 280 -5.95 -20.23 -3.61
C ASP A 280 -6.34 -19.97 -2.15
N CYS A 281 -7.62 -20.10 -1.81
CA CYS A 281 -8.07 -19.94 -0.43
C CYS A 281 -7.36 -20.93 0.49
N LEU A 282 -6.83 -20.42 1.60
CA LEU A 282 -6.19 -21.27 2.62
C LEU A 282 -7.21 -22.27 3.19
N PRO A 283 -6.88 -23.57 3.25
CA PRO A 283 -7.82 -24.58 3.78
C PRO A 283 -8.31 -24.26 5.19
N SER A 284 -7.48 -23.65 6.04
CA SER A 284 -7.85 -23.23 7.40
C SER A 284 -8.87 -22.09 7.44
N CYS A 285 -9.09 -21.39 6.32
CA CYS A 285 -10.03 -20.28 6.19
C CYS A 285 -11.33 -20.67 5.47
N VAL A 286 -11.43 -21.91 4.95
CA VAL A 286 -12.66 -22.42 4.33
C VAL A 286 -13.43 -23.23 5.38
N PRO A 287 -14.69 -22.89 5.70
CA PRO A 287 -15.48 -23.64 6.66
C PRO A 287 -15.66 -25.11 6.22
N ALA A 288 -15.69 -26.01 7.18
CA ALA A 288 -15.84 -27.45 6.90
C ALA A 288 -17.13 -27.71 6.12
N GLY A 289 -17.01 -28.35 4.95
CA GLY A 289 -18.15 -28.71 4.07
C GLY A 289 -18.59 -27.57 3.13
N GLU A 290 -17.90 -26.44 3.11
CA GLU A 290 -18.15 -25.36 2.15
C GLU A 290 -17.09 -25.35 1.02
N GLU A 291 -17.47 -24.80 -0.13
CA GLU A 291 -16.54 -24.53 -1.23
C GLU A 291 -15.84 -23.17 -1.00
N PRO A 292 -14.58 -23.02 -1.45
CA PRO A 292 -13.90 -21.73 -1.43
C PRO A 292 -14.71 -20.65 -2.15
N ALA A 293 -14.76 -19.44 -1.59
CA ALA A 293 -15.45 -18.29 -2.19
C ALA A 293 -14.83 -17.82 -3.53
N PHE A 294 -13.58 -18.17 -3.77
CA PHE A 294 -12.82 -17.72 -4.94
C PHE A 294 -12.23 -18.90 -5.70
N ALA A 295 -12.28 -18.83 -7.03
CA ALA A 295 -11.61 -19.80 -7.90
C ALA A 295 -10.06 -19.61 -7.84
N PRO A 296 -9.24 -20.66 -8.06
CA PRO A 296 -7.78 -20.52 -8.11
C PRO A 296 -7.30 -19.48 -9.11
N ILE A 297 -6.31 -18.67 -8.72
CA ILE A 297 -5.65 -17.69 -9.62
C ILE A 297 -4.21 -17.46 -9.15
N VAL A 298 -3.34 -17.02 -10.06
CA VAL A 298 -1.96 -16.61 -9.74
C VAL A 298 -1.91 -15.10 -9.52
N ALA A 299 -1.02 -14.63 -8.64
CA ALA A 299 -0.93 -13.23 -8.24
C ALA A 299 -0.78 -12.25 -9.42
N ILE A 300 0.01 -12.62 -10.45
CA ILE A 300 0.18 -11.76 -11.64
C ILE A 300 -1.11 -11.66 -12.46
N ASP A 301 -1.84 -12.76 -12.60
CA ASP A 301 -3.09 -12.76 -13.39
C ASP A 301 -4.15 -11.91 -12.66
N PHE A 302 -4.26 -12.06 -11.33
CA PHE A 302 -5.14 -11.24 -10.52
C PHE A 302 -4.77 -9.74 -10.58
N LEU A 303 -3.47 -9.40 -10.52
CA LEU A 303 -3.00 -8.03 -10.67
C LEU A 303 -3.40 -7.46 -12.05
N ASN A 304 -3.20 -8.22 -13.12
CA ASN A 304 -3.53 -7.79 -14.48
C ASN A 304 -5.05 -7.57 -14.65
N GLU A 305 -5.90 -8.44 -14.10
CA GLU A 305 -7.35 -8.24 -14.08
C GLU A 305 -7.71 -6.90 -13.43
N ARG A 306 -7.14 -6.60 -12.26
CA ARG A 306 -7.40 -5.33 -11.55
C ARG A 306 -6.87 -4.11 -12.28
N LEU A 307 -5.66 -4.19 -12.86
CA LEU A 307 -5.08 -3.09 -13.64
C LEU A 307 -5.89 -2.78 -14.91
N ALA A 308 -6.47 -3.81 -15.54
CA ALA A 308 -7.39 -3.61 -16.68
C ALA A 308 -8.69 -2.92 -16.25
N GLU A 309 -9.27 -3.28 -15.09
CA GLU A 309 -10.48 -2.67 -14.58
C GLU A 309 -10.33 -1.18 -14.25
N ILE A 310 -9.13 -0.74 -13.79
CA ILE A 310 -8.82 0.67 -13.52
C ILE A 310 -8.20 1.41 -14.71
N GLY A 311 -8.13 0.77 -15.89
CA GLY A 311 -7.72 1.38 -17.15
C GLY A 311 -6.22 1.61 -17.33
N LEU A 312 -5.36 1.01 -16.50
CA LEU A 312 -3.90 1.13 -16.63
C LEU A 312 -3.29 0.21 -17.69
N ILE A 313 -3.96 -0.90 -18.00
CA ILE A 313 -3.61 -1.79 -19.14
C ILE A 313 -4.85 -2.07 -19.99
N LYS A 314 -4.63 -2.47 -21.27
CA LYS A 314 -5.70 -2.80 -22.24
C LYS A 314 -6.00 -4.29 -22.24
#